data_9bc40f72d6802cb9f4c13bf3f4621542
#
_entry.id   9bc40f72d6802cb9f4c13bf3f4621542
#
_cell.length_a   1.000
_cell.length_b   1.000
_cell.length_c   1.000
_cell.angle_alpha   90.00
_cell.angle_beta   90.00
_cell.angle_gamma   90.00
#
_symmetry.space_group_name_H-M   'P 1'
#
loop_
_entity.id
_entity.type
_entity.pdbx_description
1 polymer ?
#
loop_
_entity_poly.entity_id
_entity_poly.type
_entity_poly.pdbx_seq_one_letter_code
_entity_poly.pdbx_strand_id
1 'polypeptide(L)'
;MIAGWLLLLLSIVSLISCSTAEVSPIDSVTDIITPEDSINSPEYSIMDYSKFPLAEGENGKAPTIRLSSGYDMPIVGLGTYSLTGDVCVNSVKTAISLGFRKIDTAHMYGNEVEVGRGVRESGVPREEIFVATKLYPNQYADPEAAIEECLRKLDIGYIDLMLLHHPGADDVKAYKAMEKYVKAGKIRSLGVSCYYIKEIDDFLPKVEIKPVLVQNEIHPYYQDTEVVNHIHDLGIAVEAWYPLGGRGHQAELLSDPVLVEIARSHGKSVAQVILRWDLQRGVVVIPGSSNPAHIRENISIFDFTLTDAEMSRIAALHRNEKHDWY
;
A
#
# COMPACT_ATOMS: atom_id res chain seq x y z
N MET A 1 57.05 43.37 -33.17
CA MET A 1 56.66 43.95 -34.48
C MET A 1 55.14 43.84 -34.54
N ILE A 2 54.39 44.91 -34.24
CA ILE A 2 53.72 45.77 -35.22
C ILE A 2 52.45 45.03 -35.70
N ALA A 3 51.31 45.41 -35.53
CA ALA A 3 50.37 46.53 -35.45
C ALA A 3 49.00 45.90 -35.66
N GLY A 4 47.93 46.17 -35.02
CA GLY A 4 47.20 47.44 -34.93
C GLY A 4 46.23 47.56 -36.11
N TRP A 5 44.94 47.64 -35.81
CA TRP A 5 43.97 48.59 -36.37
C TRP A 5 42.58 48.32 -35.85
N LEU A 6 42.06 49.19 -35.30
CA LEU A 6 40.94 49.90 -34.75
C LEU A 6 39.92 50.31 -35.85
N LEU A 7 38.67 50.54 -35.39
CA LEU A 7 37.54 51.29 -35.99
C LEU A 7 36.60 50.45 -36.90
N LEU A 8 35.27 50.62 -36.85
CA LEU A 8 34.38 51.74 -36.51
C LEU A 8 32.95 51.24 -36.23
N LEU A 9 32.29 51.94 -35.36
CA LEU A 9 30.86 51.95 -35.10
C LEU A 9 30.01 52.22 -36.34
N LEU A 10 28.85 51.56 -36.43
CA LEU A 10 27.65 52.20 -37.01
C LEU A 10 26.40 51.63 -36.35
N SER A 11 25.69 52.49 -35.66
CA SER A 11 24.38 52.31 -35.03
C SER A 11 23.31 52.21 -36.12
N ILE A 12 22.46 51.19 -36.02
CA ILE A 12 21.11 51.22 -36.58
C ILE A 12 20.13 50.96 -35.47
N VAL A 13 19.47 51.99 -35.05
CA VAL A 13 18.29 51.97 -34.18
C VAL A 13 17.10 51.59 -35.07
N SER A 14 16.56 50.37 -34.90
CA SER A 14 15.24 50.01 -35.41
C SER A 14 14.27 49.95 -34.25
N LEU A 15 13.39 50.94 -34.19
CA LEU A 15 12.20 50.96 -33.35
C LEU A 15 11.28 49.82 -33.84
N ILE A 16 11.14 48.80 -33.01
CA ILE A 16 10.04 47.83 -33.11
C ILE A 16 9.12 48.09 -31.90
N SER A 17 7.92 48.52 -32.26
CA SER A 17 6.78 48.72 -31.39
C SER A 17 6.50 47.45 -30.57
N CYS A 18 6.62 47.54 -29.26
CA CYS A 18 6.21 46.51 -28.36
C CYS A 18 4.69 46.61 -28.16
N SER A 19 3.95 45.71 -28.82
CA SER A 19 2.54 45.46 -28.52
C SER A 19 2.49 44.68 -27.20
N THR A 20 2.03 45.30 -26.13
CA THR A 20 1.72 44.63 -24.86
C THR A 20 0.50 43.76 -25.08
N ALA A 21 0.70 42.45 -25.30
CA ALA A 21 -0.35 41.46 -25.11
C ALA A 21 -0.51 41.29 -23.59
N GLU A 22 -1.65 41.66 -23.06
CA GLU A 22 -2.08 41.33 -21.71
C GLU A 22 -2.15 39.79 -21.60
N VAL A 23 -1.27 39.24 -20.79
CA VAL A 23 -1.36 37.85 -20.36
C VAL A 23 -2.38 37.84 -19.24
N SER A 24 -3.56 37.32 -19.52
CA SER A 24 -4.55 36.98 -18.50
C SER A 24 -3.95 35.94 -17.55
N PRO A 25 -4.20 36.03 -16.22
CA PRO A 25 -3.75 35.02 -15.27
C PRO A 25 -4.39 33.69 -15.60
N ILE A 26 -3.58 32.65 -15.69
CA ILE A 26 -4.07 31.26 -15.75
C ILE A 26 -4.55 30.95 -14.34
N ASP A 27 -5.85 31.02 -14.13
CA ASP A 27 -6.53 30.41 -12.99
C ASP A 27 -6.50 28.87 -13.20
N SER A 28 -5.42 28.27 -12.78
CA SER A 28 -5.41 26.85 -12.43
C SER A 28 -4.89 26.74 -11.00
N VAL A 29 -5.72 27.11 -10.05
CA VAL A 29 -5.64 26.57 -8.71
C VAL A 29 -6.06 25.11 -8.85
N THR A 30 -5.10 24.22 -8.99
CA THR A 30 -5.33 22.80 -8.64
C THR A 30 -5.68 22.82 -7.16
N ASP A 31 -6.94 22.49 -6.85
CA ASP A 31 -7.42 22.27 -5.50
C ASP A 31 -6.51 21.23 -4.84
N ILE A 32 -5.52 21.72 -4.10
CA ILE A 32 -4.76 20.88 -3.17
C ILE A 32 -5.74 20.63 -2.02
N ILE A 33 -6.42 19.49 -2.05
CA ILE A 33 -7.23 19.02 -0.92
C ILE A 33 -6.27 18.93 0.27
N THR A 34 -6.46 19.80 1.24
CA THR A 34 -5.68 19.72 2.48
C THR A 34 -6.15 18.52 3.30
N PRO A 35 -5.29 17.92 4.12
CA PRO A 35 -5.69 16.82 5.00
C PRO A 35 -6.89 17.15 5.90
N GLU A 36 -7.09 18.40 6.27
CA GLU A 36 -8.24 18.86 7.07
C GLU A 36 -9.56 18.82 6.28
N ASP A 37 -9.54 19.11 4.99
CA ASP A 37 -10.72 19.05 4.12
C ASP A 37 -11.16 17.60 3.86
N SER A 38 -10.19 16.64 3.85
CA SER A 38 -10.48 15.23 3.63
C SER A 38 -11.10 14.54 4.85
N ILE A 39 -10.79 14.99 6.07
CA ILE A 39 -11.23 14.35 7.33
C ILE A 39 -12.66 14.74 7.71
N ASN A 40 -13.14 15.92 7.30
CA ASN A 40 -14.44 16.48 7.67
C ASN A 40 -15.45 16.57 6.50
N SER A 41 -15.13 16.02 5.34
CA SER A 41 -16.04 16.04 4.20
C SER A 41 -17.16 15.00 4.37
N PRO A 42 -18.46 15.37 4.23
CA PRO A 42 -19.57 14.44 4.27
C PRO A 42 -19.60 13.45 3.09
N GLU A 43 -18.69 13.57 2.12
CA GLU A 43 -18.59 12.66 0.98
C GLU A 43 -17.79 11.38 1.24
N TYR A 44 -17.02 11.31 2.33
CA TYR A 44 -16.32 10.08 2.72
C TYR A 44 -17.26 9.19 3.52
N SER A 45 -18.21 8.59 2.82
CA SER A 45 -19.06 7.55 3.39
C SER A 45 -18.21 6.32 3.74
N ILE A 46 -18.60 5.64 4.81
CA ILE A 46 -18.11 4.31 5.17
C ILE A 46 -18.02 3.46 3.90
N MET A 47 -16.87 2.82 3.67
CA MET A 47 -16.65 2.00 2.50
C MET A 47 -17.69 0.88 2.44
N ASP A 48 -18.43 0.83 1.35
CA ASP A 48 -19.35 -0.26 1.07
C ASP A 48 -18.58 -1.46 0.51
N TYR A 49 -18.19 -2.36 1.39
CA TYR A 49 -17.42 -3.56 1.04
C TYR A 49 -18.18 -4.51 0.09
N SER A 50 -19.50 -4.36 -0.06
CA SER A 50 -20.27 -5.08 -1.10
C SER A 50 -19.90 -4.65 -2.52
N LYS A 51 -19.24 -3.49 -2.64
CA LYS A 51 -18.74 -2.91 -3.89
C LYS A 51 -17.22 -3.00 -4.03
N PHE A 52 -16.58 -3.90 -3.27
CA PHE A 52 -15.16 -4.11 -3.39
C PHE A 52 -14.79 -4.43 -4.86
N PRO A 53 -13.78 -3.77 -5.44
CA PRO A 53 -13.52 -3.87 -6.88
C PRO A 53 -12.88 -5.22 -7.23
N LEU A 54 -13.68 -6.13 -7.78
CA LEU A 54 -13.25 -7.48 -8.12
C LEU A 54 -12.99 -7.67 -9.63
N ALA A 55 -13.13 -6.61 -10.43
CA ALA A 55 -12.76 -6.61 -11.84
C ALA A 55 -11.34 -6.10 -12.02
N GLU A 56 -10.67 -6.54 -13.10
CA GLU A 56 -9.36 -6.03 -13.45
C GLU A 56 -9.39 -4.51 -13.62
N GLY A 57 -8.38 -3.84 -13.06
CA GLY A 57 -8.22 -2.41 -13.20
C GLY A 57 -7.74 -2.01 -14.61
N GLU A 58 -7.71 -0.72 -14.87
CA GLU A 58 -7.26 -0.20 -16.17
C GLU A 58 -5.82 -0.62 -16.49
N ASN A 59 -5.59 -1.01 -17.75
CA ASN A 59 -4.27 -1.38 -18.28
C ASN A 59 -3.55 -2.51 -17.53
N GLY A 60 -4.29 -3.50 -17.01
CA GLY A 60 -3.72 -4.65 -16.31
C GLY A 60 -3.17 -4.34 -14.91
N LYS A 61 -3.50 -3.16 -14.35
CA LYS A 61 -3.16 -2.79 -12.98
C LYS A 61 -4.16 -3.42 -12.00
N ALA A 62 -3.72 -3.66 -10.77
CA ALA A 62 -4.64 -3.99 -9.69
C ALA A 62 -5.67 -2.86 -9.49
N PRO A 63 -6.96 -3.15 -9.30
CA PRO A 63 -7.94 -2.15 -8.96
C PRO A 63 -7.67 -1.54 -7.59
N THR A 64 -8.27 -0.38 -7.32
CA THR A 64 -8.05 0.39 -6.09
C THR A 64 -9.33 0.54 -5.28
N ILE A 65 -9.17 0.75 -3.99
CA ILE A 65 -10.21 1.22 -3.07
C ILE A 65 -9.87 2.63 -2.60
N ARG A 66 -10.90 3.44 -2.36
CA ARG A 66 -10.76 4.77 -1.79
C ARG A 66 -10.66 4.66 -0.27
N LEU A 67 -9.52 5.03 0.29
CA LEU A 67 -9.33 5.11 1.74
C LEU A 67 -10.02 6.34 2.33
N SER A 68 -10.37 6.31 3.62
CA SER A 68 -10.95 7.46 4.32
C SER A 68 -10.01 8.67 4.40
N SER A 69 -8.71 8.50 4.13
CA SER A 69 -7.74 9.59 3.95
C SER A 69 -7.86 10.30 2.60
N GLY A 70 -8.72 9.85 1.69
CA GLY A 70 -8.88 10.43 0.35
C GLY A 70 -7.89 9.92 -0.70
N TYR A 71 -7.05 8.95 -0.40
CA TYR A 71 -6.13 8.33 -1.35
C TYR A 71 -6.62 6.98 -1.85
N ASP A 72 -6.33 6.66 -3.10
CA ASP A 72 -6.64 5.36 -3.68
C ASP A 72 -5.53 4.36 -3.38
N MET A 73 -5.89 3.19 -2.85
CA MET A 73 -4.96 2.12 -2.51
C MET A 73 -5.25 0.87 -3.35
N PRO A 74 -4.24 0.30 -4.05
CA PRO A 74 -4.40 -0.97 -4.75
C PRO A 74 -4.74 -2.12 -3.79
N ILE A 75 -5.66 -2.99 -4.20
CA ILE A 75 -6.13 -4.12 -3.37
C ILE A 75 -5.24 -5.35 -3.41
N VAL A 76 -4.22 -5.35 -4.29
CA VAL A 76 -3.17 -6.36 -4.34
C VAL A 76 -1.82 -5.66 -4.30
N GLY A 77 -0.99 -6.03 -3.34
CA GLY A 77 0.37 -5.52 -3.19
C GLY A 77 1.42 -6.62 -3.15
N LEU A 78 2.70 -6.24 -3.34
CA LEU A 78 3.83 -7.12 -3.09
C LEU A 78 4.29 -6.95 -1.65
N GLY A 79 4.21 -8.01 -0.83
CA GLY A 79 4.88 -8.10 0.46
C GLY A 79 6.38 -8.38 0.29
N THR A 80 7.22 -7.62 1.00
CA THR A 80 8.68 -7.74 0.87
C THR A 80 9.37 -8.40 2.05
N TYR A 81 8.64 -8.92 3.02
CA TYR A 81 9.22 -9.63 4.15
C TYR A 81 10.15 -10.76 3.67
N SER A 82 11.39 -10.77 4.17
CA SER A 82 12.46 -11.73 3.80
C SER A 82 13.11 -11.52 2.42
N LEU A 83 12.72 -10.54 1.66
CA LEU A 83 13.43 -10.17 0.44
C LEU A 83 14.58 -9.22 0.83
N THR A 84 15.79 -9.51 0.37
CA THR A 84 16.99 -8.72 0.71
C THR A 84 17.86 -8.46 -0.52
N GLY A 85 18.68 -7.41 -0.47
CA GLY A 85 19.65 -7.08 -1.52
C GLY A 85 19.03 -6.96 -2.91
N ASP A 86 19.74 -7.36 -3.93
CA ASP A 86 19.26 -7.27 -5.33
C ASP A 86 18.05 -8.17 -5.61
N VAL A 87 17.82 -9.21 -4.80
CA VAL A 87 16.59 -10.02 -4.90
C VAL A 87 15.37 -9.17 -4.58
N CYS A 88 15.44 -8.35 -3.52
CA CYS A 88 14.36 -7.43 -3.18
C CYS A 88 14.12 -6.40 -4.29
N VAL A 89 15.18 -5.73 -4.75
CA VAL A 89 15.11 -4.74 -5.85
C VAL A 89 14.44 -5.33 -7.09
N ASN A 90 14.90 -6.52 -7.52
CA ASN A 90 14.39 -7.18 -8.70
C ASN A 90 12.93 -7.64 -8.54
N SER A 91 12.54 -8.11 -7.35
CA SER A 91 11.15 -8.49 -7.05
C SER A 91 10.22 -7.29 -7.13
N VAL A 92 10.60 -6.15 -6.56
CA VAL A 92 9.84 -4.89 -6.63
C VAL A 92 9.70 -4.43 -8.09
N LYS A 93 10.79 -4.39 -8.85
CA LYS A 93 10.76 -4.00 -10.28
C LYS A 93 9.89 -4.95 -11.09
N THR A 94 10.00 -6.25 -10.87
CA THR A 94 9.18 -7.27 -11.54
C THR A 94 7.70 -7.07 -11.22
N ALA A 95 7.36 -6.91 -9.94
CA ALA A 95 5.97 -6.69 -9.54
C ALA A 95 5.38 -5.44 -10.22
N ILE A 96 6.09 -4.31 -10.18
CA ILE A 96 5.64 -3.07 -10.82
C ILE A 96 5.48 -3.25 -12.34
N SER A 97 6.40 -3.96 -13.01
CA SER A 97 6.30 -4.25 -14.45
C SER A 97 5.12 -5.14 -14.81
N LEU A 98 4.62 -5.94 -13.86
CA LEU A 98 3.48 -6.85 -14.02
C LEU A 98 2.14 -6.20 -13.63
N GLY A 99 2.11 -4.92 -13.26
CA GLY A 99 0.89 -4.21 -12.92
C GLY A 99 0.64 -4.00 -11.44
N PHE A 100 1.46 -4.53 -10.54
CA PHE A 100 1.38 -4.13 -9.14
C PHE A 100 1.64 -2.63 -9.00
N ARG A 101 0.86 -1.99 -8.13
CA ARG A 101 1.04 -0.57 -7.79
C ARG A 101 1.12 -0.35 -6.28
N LYS A 102 1.15 -1.43 -5.48
CA LYS A 102 1.37 -1.38 -4.02
C LYS A 102 2.57 -2.24 -3.64
N ILE A 103 3.47 -1.68 -2.82
CA ILE A 103 4.62 -2.36 -2.22
C ILE A 103 4.52 -2.20 -0.70
N ASP A 104 4.54 -3.31 0.02
CA ASP A 104 4.52 -3.34 1.48
C ASP A 104 5.90 -3.75 2.03
N THR A 105 6.44 -2.94 2.91
CA THR A 105 7.66 -3.22 3.66
C THR A 105 7.52 -2.85 5.13
N ALA A 106 8.58 -2.89 5.90
CA ALA A 106 8.65 -2.43 7.28
C ALA A 106 10.10 -2.13 7.68
N HIS A 107 10.29 -1.25 8.63
CA HIS A 107 11.62 -0.98 9.21
C HIS A 107 12.30 -2.28 9.69
N MET A 108 11.54 -3.17 10.35
CA MET A 108 12.05 -4.43 10.90
C MET A 108 12.57 -5.40 9.82
N TYR A 109 12.10 -5.27 8.56
CA TYR A 109 12.56 -6.14 7.47
C TYR A 109 13.98 -5.80 7.01
N GLY A 110 14.49 -4.60 7.33
CA GLY A 110 15.85 -4.16 7.00
C GLY A 110 16.10 -3.96 5.50
N ASN A 111 15.03 -3.82 4.69
CA ASN A 111 15.10 -3.77 3.23
C ASN A 111 14.47 -2.51 2.62
N GLU A 112 14.20 -1.48 3.41
CA GLU A 112 13.59 -0.23 2.92
C GLU A 112 14.45 0.46 1.85
N VAL A 113 15.79 0.36 1.95
CA VAL A 113 16.71 0.90 0.95
C VAL A 113 16.53 0.21 -0.40
N GLU A 114 16.43 -1.10 -0.40
CA GLU A 114 16.22 -1.93 -1.58
C GLU A 114 14.84 -1.71 -2.19
N VAL A 115 13.81 -1.60 -1.35
CA VAL A 115 12.44 -1.27 -1.80
C VAL A 115 12.44 0.10 -2.49
N GLY A 116 13.00 1.13 -1.85
CA GLY A 116 13.10 2.46 -2.43
C GLY A 116 13.88 2.47 -3.76
N ARG A 117 14.99 1.73 -3.83
CA ARG A 117 15.75 1.55 -5.06
C ARG A 117 14.91 0.87 -6.15
N GLY A 118 14.19 -0.21 -5.81
CA GLY A 118 13.31 -0.92 -6.74
C GLY A 118 12.20 -0.03 -7.30
N VAL A 119 11.60 0.82 -6.46
CA VAL A 119 10.61 1.82 -6.88
C VAL A 119 11.21 2.83 -7.84
N ARG A 120 12.32 3.47 -7.49
CA ARG A 120 12.99 4.47 -8.36
C ARG A 120 13.46 3.89 -9.69
N GLU A 121 13.97 2.66 -9.70
CA GLU A 121 14.46 1.97 -10.90
C GLU A 121 13.35 1.30 -11.72
N SER A 122 12.09 1.31 -11.28
CA SER A 122 10.97 0.68 -11.99
C SER A 122 10.61 1.38 -13.30
N GLY A 123 10.95 2.67 -13.43
CA GLY A 123 10.56 3.51 -14.57
C GLY A 123 9.11 3.99 -14.53
N VAL A 124 8.34 3.63 -13.49
CA VAL A 124 6.95 4.10 -13.28
C VAL A 124 6.98 5.36 -12.42
N PRO A 125 6.18 6.40 -12.74
CA PRO A 125 6.08 7.60 -11.93
C PRO A 125 5.77 7.29 -10.46
N ARG A 126 6.41 8.02 -9.53
CA ARG A 126 6.28 7.77 -8.07
C ARG A 126 4.85 7.86 -7.58
N GLU A 127 4.08 8.77 -8.12
CA GLU A 127 2.67 9.01 -7.80
C GLU A 127 1.73 7.86 -8.19
N GLU A 128 2.17 6.98 -9.07
CA GLU A 128 1.42 5.78 -9.44
C GLU A 128 1.70 4.58 -8.51
N ILE A 129 2.70 4.69 -7.61
CA ILE A 129 3.11 3.58 -6.74
C ILE A 129 2.76 3.91 -5.29
N PHE A 130 1.99 3.04 -4.66
CA PHE A 130 1.60 3.12 -3.26
C PHE A 130 2.61 2.32 -2.42
N VAL A 131 3.36 2.98 -1.55
CA VAL A 131 4.38 2.35 -0.70
C VAL A 131 3.96 2.42 0.76
N ALA A 132 3.88 1.25 1.39
CA ALA A 132 3.61 1.10 2.82
C ALA A 132 4.88 0.68 3.57
N THR A 133 5.13 1.26 4.74
CA THR A 133 6.14 0.82 5.71
C THR A 133 5.60 0.88 7.14
N LYS A 134 6.35 0.35 8.11
CA LYS A 134 5.86 0.17 9.48
C LYS A 134 6.94 0.51 10.49
N LEU A 135 6.55 1.18 11.58
CA LEU A 135 7.39 1.33 12.78
C LEU A 135 7.24 0.09 13.67
N TYR A 136 8.35 -0.40 14.18
CA TYR A 136 8.36 -1.54 15.11
C TYR A 136 8.32 -1.05 16.59
N PRO A 137 7.79 -1.81 17.55
CA PRO A 137 7.63 -1.37 18.94
C PRO A 137 8.89 -0.80 19.61
N ASN A 138 10.07 -1.30 19.28
CA ASN A 138 11.34 -0.77 19.82
C ASN A 138 11.67 0.66 19.36
N GLN A 139 10.93 1.20 18.38
CA GLN A 139 11.09 2.54 17.84
C GLN A 139 10.09 3.54 18.43
N TYR A 140 9.06 3.07 19.16
CA TYR A 140 7.99 3.93 19.66
C TYR A 140 8.46 4.94 20.73
N ALA A 141 9.60 4.67 21.38
CA ALA A 141 10.19 5.59 22.34
C ALA A 141 10.74 6.87 21.69
N ASP A 142 11.25 6.80 20.45
CA ASP A 142 11.73 7.93 19.64
C ASP A 142 11.16 7.85 18.22
N PRO A 143 9.85 8.09 18.06
CA PRO A 143 9.16 7.81 16.80
C PRO A 143 9.54 8.81 15.70
N GLU A 144 9.88 10.06 16.03
CA GLU A 144 10.23 11.06 15.03
C GLU A 144 11.55 10.69 14.34
N ALA A 145 12.58 10.27 15.10
CA ALA A 145 13.83 9.77 14.53
C ALA A 145 13.60 8.53 13.65
N ALA A 146 12.72 7.63 14.08
CA ALA A 146 12.39 6.43 13.33
C ALA A 146 11.66 6.74 12.00
N ILE A 147 10.72 7.68 11.99
CA ILE A 147 10.01 8.13 10.79
C ILE A 147 11.00 8.75 9.78
N GLU A 148 11.87 9.64 10.25
CA GLU A 148 12.91 10.26 9.41
C GLU A 148 13.87 9.20 8.84
N GLU A 149 14.19 8.17 9.62
CA GLU A 149 15.01 7.05 9.13
C GLU A 149 14.30 6.28 8.00
N CYS A 150 13.01 5.96 8.14
CA CYS A 150 12.22 5.31 7.08
C CYS A 150 12.17 6.17 5.81
N LEU A 151 11.87 7.48 5.95
CA LEU A 151 11.86 8.42 4.82
C LEU A 151 13.21 8.47 4.10
N ARG A 152 14.30 8.53 4.85
CA ARG A 152 15.67 8.57 4.32
C ARG A 152 16.06 7.25 3.64
N LYS A 153 15.70 6.08 4.21
CA LYS A 153 16.00 4.77 3.64
C LYS A 153 15.24 4.50 2.36
N LEU A 154 13.94 4.78 2.36
CA LEU A 154 13.10 4.63 1.18
C LEU A 154 13.52 5.61 0.07
N ASP A 155 13.85 6.86 0.41
CA ASP A 155 14.28 7.90 -0.54
C ASP A 155 13.35 8.02 -1.77
N ILE A 156 12.04 8.11 -1.51
CA ILE A 156 10.98 8.17 -2.53
C ILE A 156 10.07 9.41 -2.37
N GLY A 157 10.51 10.40 -1.59
CA GLY A 157 9.85 11.69 -1.40
C GLY A 157 8.80 11.69 -0.28
N TYR A 158 7.90 10.75 -0.25
CA TYR A 158 6.84 10.59 0.76
C TYR A 158 6.48 9.10 0.92
N ILE A 159 5.78 8.78 2.02
CA ILE A 159 5.24 7.45 2.31
C ILE A 159 3.72 7.50 2.11
N ASP A 160 3.14 6.55 1.35
CA ASP A 160 1.70 6.52 1.12
C ASP A 160 0.94 6.00 2.33
N LEU A 161 1.49 5.02 3.04
CA LEU A 161 0.89 4.46 4.25
C LEU A 161 1.97 4.09 5.27
N MET A 162 1.84 4.60 6.47
CA MET A 162 2.70 4.19 7.59
C MET A 162 1.85 3.52 8.67
N LEU A 163 2.30 2.35 9.13
CA LEU A 163 1.62 1.58 10.16
C LEU A 163 2.45 1.51 11.46
N LEU A 164 1.75 1.39 12.59
CA LEU A 164 2.33 0.74 13.75
C LEU A 164 2.35 -0.78 13.48
N HIS A 165 3.52 -1.41 13.63
CA HIS A 165 3.71 -2.82 13.25
C HIS A 165 3.01 -3.78 14.22
N HIS A 166 2.98 -3.45 15.51
CA HIS A 166 2.32 -4.19 16.57
C HIS A 166 1.83 -3.24 17.66
N PRO A 167 0.83 -3.61 18.46
CA PRO A 167 0.54 -2.94 19.72
C PRO A 167 1.77 -2.95 20.64
N GLY A 168 1.95 -1.92 21.43
CA GLY A 168 3.09 -1.88 22.35
C GLY A 168 3.04 -0.66 23.28
N ALA A 169 3.97 -0.64 24.22
CA ALA A 169 4.18 0.55 25.02
C ALA A 169 4.52 1.73 24.11
N ASP A 170 3.97 2.92 24.38
CA ASP A 170 4.16 4.14 23.58
C ASP A 170 3.55 4.11 22.16
N ASP A 171 2.74 3.14 21.79
CA ASP A 171 2.10 3.06 20.46
C ASP A 171 1.27 4.32 20.14
N VAL A 172 0.44 4.81 21.08
CA VAL A 172 -0.30 6.07 20.92
C VAL A 172 0.64 7.26 20.74
N LYS A 173 1.78 7.30 21.45
CA LYS A 173 2.80 8.34 21.29
C LYS A 173 3.42 8.30 19.89
N ALA A 174 3.76 7.11 19.44
CA ALA A 174 4.32 6.91 18.10
C ALA A 174 3.31 7.30 17.01
N TYR A 175 2.05 6.92 17.17
CA TYR A 175 1.01 7.29 16.22
C TYR A 175 0.78 8.80 16.15
N LYS A 176 0.75 9.49 17.29
CA LYS A 176 0.65 10.96 17.35
C LYS A 176 1.86 11.68 16.71
N ALA A 177 3.03 11.06 16.73
CA ALA A 177 4.15 11.56 15.93
C ALA A 177 3.86 11.38 14.43
N MET A 178 3.37 10.21 14.00
CA MET A 178 2.99 9.97 12.60
C MET A 178 1.92 10.98 12.12
N GLU A 179 0.94 11.35 12.96
CA GLU A 179 -0.06 12.39 12.65
C GLU A 179 0.56 13.74 12.27
N LYS A 180 1.66 14.12 12.92
CA LYS A 180 2.40 15.36 12.58
C LYS A 180 2.99 15.28 11.18
N TYR A 181 3.48 14.09 10.77
CA TYR A 181 4.04 13.88 9.44
C TYR A 181 2.98 13.82 8.36
N VAL A 182 1.74 13.41 8.70
CA VAL A 182 0.59 13.55 7.78
C VAL A 182 0.31 15.03 7.55
N LYS A 183 0.19 15.83 8.63
CA LYS A 183 -0.02 17.30 8.54
C LYS A 183 1.12 18.00 7.78
N ALA A 184 2.32 17.45 7.81
CA ALA A 184 3.48 17.96 7.06
C ALA A 184 3.56 17.44 5.60
N GLY A 185 2.63 16.60 5.16
CA GLY A 185 2.60 16.03 3.80
C GLY A 185 3.71 15.00 3.51
N LYS A 186 4.38 14.49 4.55
CA LYS A 186 5.45 13.47 4.43
C LYS A 186 4.89 12.03 4.45
N ILE A 187 3.72 11.85 5.04
CA ILE A 187 2.95 10.61 5.07
C ILE A 187 1.55 10.94 4.58
N ARG A 188 0.95 10.09 3.75
CA ARG A 188 -0.40 10.30 3.20
C ARG A 188 -1.50 9.67 4.04
N SER A 189 -1.23 8.48 4.58
CA SER A 189 -2.22 7.70 5.34
C SER A 189 -1.58 6.98 6.50
N LEU A 190 -2.35 6.71 7.55
CA LEU A 190 -1.93 5.99 8.73
C LEU A 190 -2.72 4.71 8.91
N GLY A 191 -2.06 3.68 9.44
CA GLY A 191 -2.68 2.41 9.78
C GLY A 191 -2.04 1.76 11.00
N VAL A 192 -2.54 0.59 11.33
CA VAL A 192 -2.00 -0.25 12.41
C VAL A 192 -1.93 -1.71 11.94
N SER A 193 -1.12 -2.52 12.60
CA SER A 193 -1.00 -3.96 12.31
C SER A 193 -1.04 -4.76 13.61
N CYS A 194 -1.63 -5.96 13.56
CA CYS A 194 -1.87 -6.83 14.71
C CYS A 194 -2.79 -6.19 15.78
N TYR A 195 -3.68 -5.29 15.39
CA TYR A 195 -4.73 -4.76 16.24
C TYR A 195 -6.01 -5.56 16.02
N TYR A 196 -6.52 -6.15 17.08
CA TYR A 196 -7.77 -6.90 17.13
C TYR A 196 -8.87 -6.04 17.75
N ILE A 197 -10.07 -6.58 17.98
CA ILE A 197 -11.23 -5.81 18.46
C ILE A 197 -10.86 -4.96 19.68
N LYS A 198 -10.28 -5.59 20.70
CA LYS A 198 -9.94 -4.87 21.94
C LYS A 198 -8.90 -3.78 21.71
N GLU A 199 -7.83 -4.11 20.98
CA GLU A 199 -6.75 -3.16 20.70
C GLU A 199 -7.26 -1.96 19.91
N ILE A 200 -8.07 -2.18 18.86
CA ILE A 200 -8.57 -1.09 18.02
C ILE A 200 -9.57 -0.21 18.77
N ASP A 201 -10.49 -0.80 19.54
CA ASP A 201 -11.49 -0.06 20.32
C ASP A 201 -10.84 0.78 21.43
N ASP A 202 -9.80 0.25 22.08
CA ASP A 202 -9.03 0.98 23.07
C ASP A 202 -8.15 2.09 22.45
N PHE A 203 -7.76 1.94 21.20
CA PHE A 203 -6.82 2.84 20.50
C PHE A 203 -7.52 4.04 19.87
N LEU A 204 -8.63 3.83 19.15
CA LEU A 204 -9.30 4.86 18.37
C LEU A 204 -9.65 6.14 19.17
N PRO A 205 -10.11 6.07 20.43
CA PRO A 205 -10.42 7.29 21.20
C PRO A 205 -9.19 8.13 21.57
N LYS A 206 -7.97 7.61 21.40
CA LYS A 206 -6.71 8.26 21.83
C LYS A 206 -5.99 8.98 20.72
N VAL A 207 -6.45 8.86 19.46
CA VAL A 207 -5.82 9.40 18.26
C VAL A 207 -6.73 10.39 17.56
N GLU A 208 -6.13 11.34 16.84
CA GLU A 208 -6.86 12.39 16.11
C GLU A 208 -7.20 11.93 14.69
N ILE A 209 -6.21 11.36 13.97
CA ILE A 209 -6.38 10.81 12.63
C ILE A 209 -6.65 9.31 12.78
N LYS A 210 -7.86 8.87 12.42
CA LYS A 210 -8.19 7.45 12.48
C LYS A 210 -7.34 6.64 11.50
N PRO A 211 -6.92 5.41 11.87
CA PRO A 211 -6.27 4.51 10.93
C PRO A 211 -7.22 4.20 9.76
N VAL A 212 -6.68 4.19 8.55
CA VAL A 212 -7.44 3.85 7.34
C VAL A 212 -7.36 2.37 7.01
N LEU A 213 -6.46 1.65 7.68
CA LEU A 213 -6.18 0.24 7.41
C LEU A 213 -5.71 -0.45 8.69
N VAL A 214 -6.21 -1.67 8.89
CA VAL A 214 -5.68 -2.65 9.84
C VAL A 214 -5.10 -3.83 9.06
N GLN A 215 -3.83 -4.16 9.32
CA GLN A 215 -3.13 -5.28 8.68
C GLN A 215 -2.96 -6.43 9.68
N ASN A 216 -3.66 -7.55 9.48
CA ASN A 216 -3.65 -8.70 10.36
C ASN A 216 -3.32 -10.00 9.61
N GLU A 217 -2.95 -11.07 10.35
CA GLU A 217 -2.84 -12.40 9.77
C GLU A 217 -4.20 -12.90 9.34
N ILE A 218 -4.35 -13.23 8.04
CA ILE A 218 -5.59 -13.78 7.50
C ILE A 218 -5.22 -14.79 6.41
N HIS A 219 -5.73 -16.02 6.53
CA HIS A 219 -5.64 -17.09 5.55
C HIS A 219 -6.73 -18.13 5.83
N PRO A 220 -7.00 -19.13 4.95
CA PRO A 220 -8.11 -20.06 5.13
C PRO A 220 -8.15 -20.80 6.48
N TYR A 221 -7.03 -21.05 7.14
CA TYR A 221 -6.99 -21.69 8.46
C TYR A 221 -7.12 -20.73 9.63
N TYR A 222 -6.89 -19.42 9.39
CA TYR A 222 -7.09 -18.34 10.35
C TYR A 222 -7.82 -17.17 9.68
N GLN A 223 -9.15 -17.21 9.70
CA GLN A 223 -9.98 -16.29 8.91
C GLN A 223 -10.38 -15.02 9.64
N ASP A 224 -10.37 -15.07 10.96
CA ASP A 224 -10.62 -13.96 11.88
C ASP A 224 -11.86 -13.10 11.52
N THR A 225 -12.94 -13.80 11.13
CA THR A 225 -14.11 -13.17 10.48
C THR A 225 -14.78 -12.11 11.37
N GLU A 226 -14.84 -12.34 12.68
CA GLU A 226 -15.42 -11.39 13.63
C GLU A 226 -14.61 -10.07 13.65
N VAL A 227 -13.29 -10.17 13.71
CA VAL A 227 -12.37 -9.02 13.68
C VAL A 227 -12.45 -8.29 12.36
N VAL A 228 -12.45 -9.02 11.23
CA VAL A 228 -12.60 -8.43 9.89
C VAL A 228 -13.89 -7.62 9.79
N ASN A 229 -15.02 -8.19 10.21
CA ASN A 229 -16.30 -7.51 10.17
C ASN A 229 -16.31 -6.27 11.07
N HIS A 230 -15.80 -6.39 12.30
CA HIS A 230 -15.72 -5.27 13.24
C HIS A 230 -14.91 -4.08 12.64
N ILE A 231 -13.76 -4.37 12.05
CA ILE A 231 -12.92 -3.34 11.41
C ILE A 231 -13.64 -2.70 10.21
N HIS A 232 -14.34 -3.51 9.40
CA HIS A 232 -15.14 -3.02 8.29
C HIS A 232 -16.30 -2.11 8.77
N ASP A 233 -16.96 -2.48 9.86
CA ASP A 233 -18.06 -1.67 10.47
C ASP A 233 -17.56 -0.31 10.97
N LEU A 234 -16.26 -0.21 11.32
CA LEU A 234 -15.59 1.06 11.65
C LEU A 234 -15.23 1.90 10.42
N GLY A 235 -15.45 1.39 9.20
CA GLY A 235 -15.08 2.04 7.94
C GLY A 235 -13.57 1.97 7.64
N ILE A 236 -12.85 1.01 8.24
CA ILE A 236 -11.42 0.81 8.11
C ILE A 236 -11.15 -0.38 7.18
N ALA A 237 -10.21 -0.25 6.25
CA ALA A 237 -9.82 -1.34 5.37
C ALA A 237 -9.06 -2.44 6.14
N VAL A 238 -9.24 -3.69 5.71
CA VAL A 238 -8.50 -4.85 6.23
C VAL A 238 -7.53 -5.36 5.18
N GLU A 239 -6.30 -5.68 5.62
CA GLU A 239 -5.26 -6.25 4.78
C GLU A 239 -4.69 -7.51 5.41
N ALA A 240 -4.61 -8.57 4.62
CA ALA A 240 -4.02 -9.85 5.02
C ALA A 240 -2.50 -9.85 4.83
N TRP A 241 -1.74 -10.00 5.93
CA TRP A 241 -0.38 -10.51 5.85
C TRP A 241 -0.42 -12.04 6.02
N TYR A 242 0.54 -12.74 5.44
CA TYR A 242 0.55 -14.21 5.30
C TYR A 242 -0.71 -14.79 4.62
N PRO A 243 -1.26 -14.18 3.55
CA PRO A 243 -2.47 -14.71 2.93
C PRO A 243 -2.30 -16.16 2.44
N LEU A 244 -1.07 -16.58 2.17
CA LEU A 244 -0.73 -17.95 1.75
C LEU A 244 -0.17 -18.81 2.90
N GLY A 245 -0.49 -18.50 4.17
CA GLY A 245 -0.16 -19.30 5.35
C GLY A 245 1.21 -19.03 5.96
N GLY A 246 2.06 -18.22 5.34
CA GLY A 246 3.34 -17.82 5.92
C GLY A 246 4.42 -18.90 5.98
N ARG A 247 5.50 -18.60 6.69
CA ARG A 247 6.69 -19.48 6.75
C ARG A 247 6.41 -20.79 7.47
N GLY A 248 6.76 -21.89 6.83
CA GLY A 248 6.61 -23.24 7.38
C GLY A 248 5.23 -23.85 7.20
N HIS A 249 4.19 -23.06 6.93
CA HIS A 249 2.79 -23.51 6.81
C HIS A 249 2.24 -23.44 5.38
N GLN A 250 2.95 -22.76 4.48
CA GLN A 250 2.51 -22.57 3.09
C GLN A 250 2.29 -23.90 2.36
N ALA A 251 3.17 -24.90 2.54
CA ALA A 251 3.07 -26.16 1.85
C ALA A 251 1.80 -26.94 2.24
N GLU A 252 1.42 -26.92 3.52
CA GLU A 252 0.19 -27.55 4.00
C GLU A 252 -1.04 -26.86 3.38
N LEU A 253 -1.11 -25.54 3.51
CA LEU A 253 -2.23 -24.76 3.00
C LEU A 253 -2.41 -24.93 1.48
N LEU A 254 -1.32 -24.85 0.70
CA LEU A 254 -1.36 -24.99 -0.75
C LEU A 254 -1.66 -26.43 -1.22
N SER A 255 -1.60 -27.43 -0.34
CA SER A 255 -1.95 -28.80 -0.64
C SER A 255 -3.31 -29.24 -0.07
N ASP A 256 -4.06 -28.32 0.56
CA ASP A 256 -5.39 -28.62 1.10
C ASP A 256 -6.32 -29.17 0.00
N PRO A 257 -6.96 -30.35 0.20
CA PRO A 257 -7.74 -30.99 -0.84
C PRO A 257 -8.95 -30.17 -1.32
N VAL A 258 -9.57 -29.36 -0.43
CA VAL A 258 -10.69 -28.49 -0.80
C VAL A 258 -10.19 -27.36 -1.71
N LEU A 259 -9.08 -26.72 -1.36
CA LEU A 259 -8.49 -25.66 -2.16
C LEU A 259 -7.97 -26.17 -3.51
N VAL A 260 -7.35 -27.36 -3.53
CA VAL A 260 -6.87 -28.02 -4.76
C VAL A 260 -8.02 -28.34 -5.71
N GLU A 261 -9.15 -28.85 -5.19
CA GLU A 261 -10.32 -29.14 -6.00
C GLU A 261 -10.92 -27.88 -6.62
N ILE A 262 -11.08 -26.80 -5.82
CA ILE A 262 -11.59 -25.52 -6.29
C ILE A 262 -10.62 -24.92 -7.33
N ALA A 263 -9.31 -24.93 -7.08
CA ALA A 263 -8.31 -24.45 -8.01
C ALA A 263 -8.40 -25.17 -9.37
N ARG A 264 -8.56 -26.48 -9.35
CA ARG A 264 -8.72 -27.29 -10.58
C ARG A 264 -9.98 -26.92 -11.36
N SER A 265 -11.11 -26.67 -10.70
CA SER A 265 -12.36 -26.32 -11.36
C SER A 265 -12.28 -24.98 -12.11
N HIS A 266 -11.46 -24.06 -11.62
CA HIS A 266 -11.22 -22.74 -12.24
C HIS A 266 -10.00 -22.71 -13.17
N GLY A 267 -9.20 -23.81 -13.27
CA GLY A 267 -7.94 -23.80 -14.02
C GLY A 267 -6.91 -22.82 -13.43
N LYS A 268 -6.94 -22.62 -12.10
CA LYS A 268 -6.10 -21.69 -11.35
C LYS A 268 -5.19 -22.44 -10.39
N SER A 269 -4.17 -21.76 -9.86
CA SER A 269 -3.40 -22.29 -8.74
C SER A 269 -4.15 -22.10 -7.41
N VAL A 270 -3.77 -22.87 -6.40
CA VAL A 270 -4.32 -22.74 -5.05
C VAL A 270 -4.03 -21.34 -4.49
N ALA A 271 -2.83 -20.80 -4.76
CA ALA A 271 -2.48 -19.42 -4.36
C ALA A 271 -3.47 -18.39 -4.93
N GLN A 272 -3.81 -18.50 -6.23
CA GLN A 272 -4.80 -17.61 -6.86
C GLN A 272 -6.19 -17.74 -6.21
N VAL A 273 -6.63 -18.96 -5.89
CA VAL A 273 -7.91 -19.21 -5.20
C VAL A 273 -7.94 -18.52 -3.84
N ILE A 274 -6.90 -18.67 -3.04
CA ILE A 274 -6.82 -18.05 -1.71
C ILE A 274 -6.84 -16.53 -1.81
N LEU A 275 -6.01 -15.95 -2.68
CA LEU A 275 -5.98 -14.50 -2.85
C LEU A 275 -7.32 -13.95 -3.36
N ARG A 276 -7.97 -14.67 -4.28
CA ARG A 276 -9.31 -14.30 -4.76
C ARG A 276 -10.37 -14.41 -3.66
N TRP A 277 -10.29 -15.42 -2.81
CA TRP A 277 -11.18 -15.60 -1.66
C TRP A 277 -11.06 -14.43 -0.68
N ASP A 278 -9.85 -13.98 -0.33
CA ASP A 278 -9.65 -12.80 0.51
C ASP A 278 -10.27 -11.55 -0.12
N LEU A 279 -10.01 -11.30 -1.41
CA LEU A 279 -10.60 -10.16 -2.11
C LEU A 279 -12.13 -10.19 -2.10
N GLN A 280 -12.75 -11.37 -2.26
CA GLN A 280 -14.22 -11.50 -2.22
C GLN A 280 -14.81 -11.31 -0.81
N ARG A 281 -13.97 -11.32 0.23
CA ARG A 281 -14.32 -10.93 1.60
C ARG A 281 -14.05 -9.45 1.89
N GLY A 282 -13.62 -8.68 0.90
CA GLY A 282 -13.22 -7.28 1.08
C GLY A 282 -11.86 -7.11 1.77
N VAL A 283 -11.01 -8.14 1.75
CA VAL A 283 -9.69 -8.14 2.37
C VAL A 283 -8.63 -7.91 1.30
N VAL A 284 -7.81 -6.88 1.47
CA VAL A 284 -6.64 -6.56 0.64
C VAL A 284 -5.53 -7.59 0.87
N VAL A 285 -4.77 -7.95 -0.14
CA VAL A 285 -3.73 -8.98 -0.02
C VAL A 285 -2.34 -8.50 -0.42
N ILE A 286 -1.32 -8.96 0.32
CA ILE A 286 0.09 -8.62 0.05
C ILE A 286 0.97 -9.88 -0.03
N PRO A 287 0.71 -10.81 -0.97
CA PRO A 287 1.55 -11.98 -1.14
C PRO A 287 2.99 -11.59 -1.50
N GLY A 288 3.98 -12.22 -0.85
CA GLY A 288 5.40 -12.04 -1.12
C GLY A 288 5.96 -13.14 -2.02
N SER A 289 6.84 -12.79 -2.97
CA SER A 289 7.64 -13.75 -3.73
C SER A 289 8.86 -13.11 -4.36
N SER A 290 9.93 -13.90 -4.54
CA SER A 290 11.08 -13.55 -5.39
C SER A 290 11.04 -14.24 -6.76
N ASN A 291 10.08 -15.16 -6.98
CA ASN A 291 9.94 -15.86 -8.24
C ASN A 291 9.01 -15.05 -9.19
N PRO A 292 9.51 -14.59 -10.36
CA PRO A 292 8.71 -13.80 -11.30
C PRO A 292 7.42 -14.51 -11.77
N ALA A 293 7.41 -15.85 -11.86
CA ALA A 293 6.23 -16.61 -12.21
C ALA A 293 5.15 -16.51 -11.12
N HIS A 294 5.54 -16.67 -9.84
CA HIS A 294 4.60 -16.52 -8.73
C HIS A 294 4.11 -15.08 -8.57
N ILE A 295 4.97 -14.07 -8.79
CA ILE A 295 4.55 -12.66 -8.77
C ILE A 295 3.48 -12.41 -9.84
N ARG A 296 3.67 -12.96 -11.06
CA ARG A 296 2.66 -12.88 -12.13
C ARG A 296 1.35 -13.60 -11.74
N GLU A 297 1.45 -14.78 -11.17
CA GLU A 297 0.31 -15.58 -10.72
C GLU A 297 -0.51 -14.82 -9.67
N ASN A 298 0.15 -14.20 -8.70
CA ASN A 298 -0.47 -13.49 -7.59
C ASN A 298 -1.29 -12.25 -8.02
N ILE A 299 -1.00 -11.64 -9.16
CA ILE A 299 -1.82 -10.53 -9.69
C ILE A 299 -2.87 -11.02 -10.70
N SER A 300 -2.73 -12.21 -11.25
CA SER A 300 -3.65 -12.77 -12.27
C SER A 300 -4.87 -13.45 -11.62
N ILE A 301 -5.63 -12.66 -10.83
CA ILE A 301 -6.73 -13.16 -9.98
C ILE A 301 -8.06 -12.44 -10.23
N PHE A 302 -8.16 -11.65 -11.30
CA PHE A 302 -9.34 -10.84 -11.61
C PHE A 302 -10.23 -11.44 -12.71
N ASP A 303 -9.80 -12.52 -13.36
CA ASP A 303 -10.47 -13.16 -14.49
C ASP A 303 -11.37 -14.35 -14.11
N PHE A 304 -11.59 -14.58 -12.81
CA PHE A 304 -12.52 -15.59 -12.29
C PHE A 304 -13.16 -15.13 -10.99
N THR A 305 -14.24 -15.79 -10.60
CA THR A 305 -14.96 -15.51 -9.35
C THR A 305 -15.33 -16.83 -8.68
N LEU A 306 -15.09 -16.93 -7.37
CA LEU A 306 -15.53 -18.04 -6.55
C LEU A 306 -17.03 -17.94 -6.30
N THR A 307 -17.73 -19.03 -6.42
CA THR A 307 -19.16 -19.15 -6.11
C THR A 307 -19.40 -19.12 -4.59
N ASP A 308 -20.62 -18.78 -4.16
CA ASP A 308 -21.00 -18.79 -2.74
C ASP A 308 -20.76 -20.17 -2.09
N ALA A 309 -20.96 -21.26 -2.85
CA ALA A 309 -20.68 -22.62 -2.37
C ALA A 309 -19.18 -22.84 -2.14
N GLU A 310 -18.30 -22.36 -3.03
CA GLU A 310 -16.86 -22.45 -2.87
C GLU A 310 -16.38 -21.54 -1.73
N MET A 311 -16.89 -20.31 -1.62
CA MET A 311 -16.64 -19.41 -0.49
C MET A 311 -17.01 -20.10 0.85
N SER A 312 -18.17 -20.75 0.92
CA SER A 312 -18.60 -21.48 2.12
C SER A 312 -17.70 -22.70 2.42
N ARG A 313 -17.23 -23.41 1.41
CA ARG A 313 -16.30 -24.54 1.58
C ARG A 313 -14.95 -24.05 2.11
N ILE A 314 -14.44 -22.92 1.64
CA ILE A 314 -13.20 -22.31 2.16
C ILE A 314 -13.43 -21.79 3.57
N ALA A 315 -14.58 -21.18 3.85
CA ALA A 315 -14.95 -20.75 5.20
C ALA A 315 -14.94 -21.90 6.22
N ALA A 316 -15.34 -23.11 5.80
CA ALA A 316 -15.31 -24.30 6.64
C ALA A 316 -13.90 -24.83 6.98
N LEU A 317 -12.85 -24.29 6.34
CA LEU A 317 -11.45 -24.64 6.65
C LEU A 317 -10.90 -23.93 7.88
N HIS A 318 -11.64 -23.01 8.47
CA HIS A 318 -11.19 -22.27 9.64
C HIS A 318 -10.86 -23.20 10.81
N ARG A 319 -9.64 -23.07 11.33
CA ARG A 319 -9.12 -23.88 12.45
C ARG A 319 -8.76 -23.03 13.67
N ASN A 320 -8.89 -21.71 13.57
CA ASN A 320 -8.31 -20.74 14.52
C ASN A 320 -6.80 -20.96 14.71
N GLU A 321 -6.12 -21.30 13.63
CA GLU A 321 -4.69 -21.67 13.61
C GLU A 321 -3.86 -20.48 13.13
N LYS A 322 -3.41 -19.68 14.08
CA LYS A 322 -2.53 -18.55 13.86
C LYS A 322 -1.09 -19.03 13.71
N HIS A 323 -0.40 -18.58 12.66
CA HIS A 323 0.97 -19.03 12.34
C HIS A 323 2.05 -18.09 12.87
N ASP A 324 1.69 -16.90 13.28
CA ASP A 324 2.58 -16.00 14.01
C ASP A 324 2.20 -15.93 15.50
N TRP A 325 3.18 -15.59 16.31
CA TRP A 325 3.07 -15.54 17.77
C TRP A 325 2.65 -14.16 18.31
N TYR A 326 2.34 -13.20 17.44
CA TYR A 326 1.81 -11.87 17.80
C TYR A 326 0.31 -11.83 17.95
#